data_0d720ddde1eb97b2256a4743217b6699
#
_entry.id   0d720ddde1eb97b2256a4743217b6699
#
_cell.length_a   1.000
_cell.length_b   1.000
_cell.length_c   1.000
_cell.angle_alpha   90.00
_cell.angle_beta   90.00
_cell.angle_gamma   90.00
#
_symmetry.space_group_name_H-M   'P 1'
#
loop_
_entity.id
_entity.type
_entity.pdbx_description
1 polymer ?
#
loop_
_entity_poly.entity_id
_entity_poly.type
_entity_poly.pdbx_seq_one_letter_code
_entity_poly.pdbx_strand_id
1 'polypeptide(L)'
;MFNPTIGEVDPSALLRKNSTSSSRKSSPPLLDDDTKTLSKSQIDNDIPKVHLKTKLKSFNDGSLSRRKYSEIIYKSKDDTDVINETGYELGDRTIEENPFDATISEGSNNNNNEHEHIDDDALYPKGWKSKFVVLGSFLACFTLFGIMNAIGAIESYVQINQLADDSVSAVSWVFSIYMFVSLFLGLLVGPLYDTFGATYLLLTGSIFTFVGLFACGSATEIYQFILSFGLCTGIGTGFLMFPAISVISCWFNRTERSFYIGVVQTGGSVGGIFFPILLRYLFDKYGFTWAMRIFALFNLGVTLVATVLTQDRLKELHELTNEPYDDRSFWEKLKSSMDLTAFKDKKFMTLTAALFMNEFSLLIVLTYIASYAIAHGATASESYLMITVLNISGTFGKFIPSYFAQKYGCFNMMILMSVSMSIECFVIWLPFGKYKGALYTFIVLFGFAYAATYSLTGATVGTITTKTKDFGKRYGSAYAIVSFGNLISLPISGSFIVNRTAHDYDNMVAFAASTCALASILFIVSRYTVVGKKVRVAI
;
A
#
# COMPACT_ATOMS: atom_id res chain seq x y z
N MET A 1 -45.29 24.17 11.98
CA MET A 1 -46.42 23.42 12.55
C MET A 1 -46.11 21.92 12.45
N PHE A 2 -46.28 21.24 13.53
CA PHE A 2 -46.04 19.81 13.85
C PHE A 2 -44.64 19.44 14.33
N ASN A 3 -44.60 19.38 15.65
CA ASN A 3 -43.66 18.71 16.53
C ASN A 3 -44.30 17.37 16.92
N PRO A 4 -43.56 16.24 16.97
CA PRO A 4 -43.87 15.28 18.02
C PRO A 4 -42.66 14.88 18.87
N THR A 5 -42.85 15.00 20.11
CA THR A 5 -42.30 14.44 21.35
C THR A 5 -41.62 13.08 21.23
N ILE A 6 -40.43 13.03 21.81
CA ILE A 6 -39.62 11.85 22.07
C ILE A 6 -40.11 11.25 23.41
N GLY A 7 -40.46 9.96 23.38
CA GLY A 7 -40.70 9.14 24.57
C GLY A 7 -39.44 8.40 24.99
N GLU A 8 -39.02 8.58 26.22
CA GLU A 8 -37.95 7.82 26.87
C GLU A 8 -38.36 6.35 27.03
N VAL A 9 -37.43 5.42 26.69
CA VAL A 9 -37.55 4.00 26.94
C VAL A 9 -36.55 3.57 28.01
N ASP A 10 -37.09 3.04 29.10
CA ASP A 10 -36.40 2.52 30.29
C ASP A 10 -35.61 1.24 29.97
N PRO A 11 -34.31 1.12 30.35
CA PRO A 11 -33.46 -0.03 30.02
C PRO A 11 -33.64 -1.27 30.90
N SER A 12 -34.59 -1.31 31.86
CA SER A 12 -34.68 -2.37 32.88
C SER A 12 -35.55 -3.57 32.49
N ALA A 13 -36.11 -3.63 31.27
CA ALA A 13 -37.11 -4.64 30.88
C ALA A 13 -36.57 -5.87 30.12
N LEU A 14 -35.25 -6.03 29.93
CA LEU A 14 -34.67 -7.10 29.06
C LEU A 14 -33.95 -8.24 29.80
N LEU A 15 -34.12 -8.37 31.12
CA LEU A 15 -33.48 -9.45 31.90
C LEU A 15 -34.49 -10.36 32.64
N ARG A 16 -35.57 -10.76 31.99
CA ARG A 16 -36.42 -11.86 32.49
C ARG A 16 -37.13 -12.56 31.34
N LYS A 17 -36.54 -13.65 30.85
CA LYS A 17 -37.21 -14.88 30.35
C LYS A 17 -36.16 -15.75 29.66
N ASN A 18 -35.81 -16.82 30.35
CA ASN A 18 -35.84 -18.18 29.84
C ASN A 18 -35.13 -19.13 30.81
N SER A 19 -35.89 -19.56 31.77
CA SER A 19 -35.71 -20.88 32.44
C SER A 19 -36.98 -21.65 32.15
N THR A 20 -36.85 -22.82 31.61
CA THR A 20 -37.67 -24.02 31.84
C THR A 20 -37.71 -24.91 30.60
N SER A 21 -37.36 -26.10 30.89
CA SER A 21 -37.87 -27.46 30.64
C SER A 21 -37.15 -28.23 29.53
N SER A 22 -36.41 -29.25 29.91
CA SER A 22 -36.76 -30.67 30.22
C SER A 22 -36.80 -31.47 28.92
N SER A 23 -36.05 -32.49 28.73
CA SER A 23 -36.03 -33.83 29.22
C SER A 23 -35.56 -34.82 28.14
N ARG A 24 -34.76 -35.77 28.63
CA ARG A 24 -34.72 -37.21 28.38
C ARG A 24 -33.90 -37.85 27.28
N LYS A 25 -32.90 -38.58 27.82
CA LYS A 25 -32.53 -40.01 27.57
C LYS A 25 -31.75 -40.34 26.29
N SER A 26 -30.52 -40.82 26.43
CA SER A 26 -30.16 -42.23 26.64
C SER A 26 -28.64 -42.43 26.76
N SER A 27 -28.19 -43.17 27.76
CA SER A 27 -26.86 -43.76 27.94
C SER A 27 -26.89 -45.23 27.49
N PRO A 28 -25.83 -46.04 27.59
CA PRO A 28 -24.37 -45.94 27.56
C PRO A 28 -23.75 -46.97 26.56
N PRO A 29 -22.50 -47.45 26.62
CA PRO A 29 -21.78 -48.07 27.75
C PRO A 29 -20.28 -47.72 27.90
N LEU A 30 -19.81 -47.87 29.09
CA LEU A 30 -18.58 -48.25 29.75
C LEU A 30 -17.37 -48.73 28.92
N LEU A 31 -16.20 -48.20 29.28
CA LEU A 31 -14.98 -48.96 29.56
C LEU A 31 -14.02 -48.14 30.45
N ASP A 32 -13.59 -48.79 31.49
CA ASP A 32 -12.59 -48.57 32.53
C ASP A 32 -11.29 -47.88 32.06
N ASP A 33 -10.44 -47.24 32.81
CA ASP A 33 -10.11 -47.20 34.24
C ASP A 33 -8.89 -46.27 34.41
N ASP A 34 -8.69 -45.77 35.62
CA ASP A 34 -7.44 -45.21 36.14
C ASP A 34 -6.90 -43.87 35.63
N THR A 35 -7.46 -42.78 36.14
CA THR A 35 -6.67 -41.60 36.48
C THR A 35 -7.17 -40.98 37.80
N LYS A 36 -6.31 -41.01 38.79
CA LYS A 36 -6.52 -40.42 40.12
C LYS A 36 -6.70 -38.90 39.98
N THR A 37 -7.90 -38.45 40.32
CA THR A 37 -8.19 -37.04 40.53
C THR A 37 -7.59 -36.58 41.86
N LEU A 38 -6.55 -35.77 41.82
CA LEU A 38 -6.04 -35.01 42.97
C LEU A 38 -7.04 -33.92 43.35
N SER A 39 -7.45 -33.92 44.64
CA SER A 39 -8.41 -32.97 45.17
C SER A 39 -7.84 -31.54 45.23
N LYS A 40 -8.70 -30.54 45.05
CA LYS A 40 -8.43 -29.11 45.06
C LYS A 40 -7.69 -28.58 46.31
N SER A 41 -7.60 -29.37 47.37
CA SER A 41 -6.92 -29.01 48.62
C SER A 41 -5.40 -29.26 48.64
N GLN A 42 -4.84 -29.92 47.61
CA GLN A 42 -3.40 -30.19 47.52
C GLN A 42 -2.65 -29.23 46.61
N ILE A 43 -3.36 -28.38 45.86
CA ILE A 43 -2.74 -27.41 44.89
C ILE A 43 -2.35 -26.11 45.60
N ASP A 44 -2.89 -25.79 46.76
CA ASP A 44 -2.64 -24.52 47.47
C ASP A 44 -1.37 -24.47 48.33
N ASN A 45 -0.62 -25.56 48.46
CA ASN A 45 0.55 -25.60 49.36
C ASN A 45 1.93 -25.51 48.70
N ASP A 46 2.03 -25.53 47.38
CA ASP A 46 3.35 -25.53 46.68
C ASP A 46 3.63 -24.31 45.79
N ILE A 47 2.93 -23.19 46.02
CA ILE A 47 3.27 -21.93 45.35
C ILE A 47 4.14 -21.10 46.30
N PRO A 48 5.40 -20.81 45.98
CA PRO A 48 6.24 -19.93 46.80
C PRO A 48 5.64 -18.54 46.89
N LYS A 49 5.41 -18.05 48.11
CA LYS A 49 4.93 -16.71 48.40
C LYS A 49 5.99 -15.68 47.96
N VAL A 50 5.74 -15.01 46.84
CA VAL A 50 6.58 -13.89 46.38
C VAL A 50 6.19 -12.64 47.16
N HIS A 51 7.09 -12.15 48.01
CA HIS A 51 6.94 -10.85 48.67
C HIS A 51 7.43 -9.70 47.77
N LEU A 52 6.52 -8.90 47.25
CA LEU A 52 6.83 -7.65 46.56
C LEU A 52 7.18 -6.57 47.60
N LYS A 53 8.40 -6.07 47.57
CA LYS A 53 8.80 -4.83 48.27
C LYS A 53 8.99 -3.71 47.27
N THR A 54 8.08 -2.74 47.25
CA THR A 54 8.20 -1.52 46.45
C THR A 54 9.01 -0.48 47.24
N LYS A 55 10.14 -0.03 46.74
CA LYS A 55 10.93 1.05 47.31
C LYS A 55 10.77 2.29 46.43
N LEU A 56 10.10 3.31 46.98
CA LEU A 56 9.96 4.62 46.34
C LEU A 56 11.22 5.47 46.70
N LYS A 57 12.00 5.83 45.69
CA LYS A 57 13.05 6.85 45.80
C LYS A 57 12.52 8.17 45.21
N SER A 58 12.37 9.19 46.02
CA SER A 58 12.09 10.56 45.56
C SER A 58 13.40 11.28 45.31
N PHE A 59 13.61 11.74 44.09
CA PHE A 59 14.63 12.74 43.78
C PHE A 59 13.98 14.11 43.78
N ASN A 60 14.52 15.02 44.59
CA ASN A 60 14.12 16.41 44.66
C ASN A 60 15.18 17.20 43.86
N ASP A 61 14.83 17.59 42.65
CA ASP A 61 15.53 18.66 41.95
C ASP A 61 14.51 19.50 41.16
N GLY A 62 14.59 20.78 41.41
CA GLY A 62 13.47 21.70 41.15
C GLY A 62 13.50 22.26 39.73
N SER A 63 13.01 21.52 38.75
CA SER A 63 12.53 22.11 37.48
C SER A 63 12.09 21.12 36.41
N LEU A 64 11.57 19.93 36.75
CA LEU A 64 10.92 19.08 35.73
C LEU A 64 9.92 18.10 36.37
N SER A 65 8.80 17.97 35.74
CA SER A 65 7.60 17.27 36.19
C SER A 65 7.88 15.89 36.80
N ARG A 66 7.28 15.65 37.98
CA ARG A 66 7.32 14.39 38.71
C ARG A 66 6.91 13.19 37.82
N ARG A 67 7.85 12.37 37.42
CA ARG A 67 7.57 11.00 36.93
C ARG A 67 7.87 10.03 38.07
N LYS A 68 6.91 9.15 38.38
CA LYS A 68 7.11 8.04 39.31
C LYS A 68 7.67 6.85 38.52
N TYR A 69 8.84 6.40 38.89
CA TYR A 69 9.40 5.12 38.42
C TYR A 69 9.21 4.06 39.51
N SER A 70 8.73 2.90 39.14
CA SER A 70 8.71 1.70 39.99
C SER A 70 9.74 0.69 39.42
N GLU A 71 10.76 0.44 40.18
CA GLU A 71 11.77 -0.57 39.91
C GLU A 71 11.35 -1.89 40.56
N ILE A 72 11.20 -2.94 39.78
CA ILE A 72 10.85 -4.28 40.28
C ILE A 72 12.15 -5.06 40.38
N ILE A 73 12.65 -5.27 41.61
CA ILE A 73 13.83 -6.08 41.87
C ILE A 73 13.37 -7.48 42.30
N TYR A 74 13.71 -8.48 41.50
CA TYR A 74 13.61 -9.87 41.89
C TYR A 74 14.85 -10.30 42.65
N LYS A 75 14.71 -10.67 43.90
CA LYS A 75 15.80 -11.30 44.69
C LYS A 75 15.39 -12.77 44.93
N SER A 76 16.06 -13.67 44.26
CA SER A 76 16.03 -15.09 44.59
C SER A 76 16.87 -15.31 45.87
N LYS A 77 16.32 -16.00 46.84
CA LYS A 77 17.02 -16.45 48.03
C LYS A 77 17.32 -17.94 47.79
N ASP A 78 18.60 -18.18 47.82
CA ASP A 78 19.30 -19.46 47.86
C ASP A 78 20.10 -19.75 46.58
N ASP A 79 21.40 -19.58 46.79
CA ASP A 79 22.46 -20.18 45.99
C ASP A 79 22.51 -21.70 46.26
N THR A 80 22.94 -22.39 45.23
CA THR A 80 23.18 -23.83 45.09
C THR A 80 21.90 -24.67 44.79
N ASP A 81 21.72 -25.06 43.56
CA ASP A 81 21.88 -26.40 43.05
C ASP A 81 21.32 -26.55 41.62
N VAL A 82 22.04 -27.33 40.91
CA VAL A 82 21.84 -27.84 39.54
C VAL A 82 20.39 -28.20 39.26
N ILE A 83 19.75 -27.56 38.29
CA ILE A 83 18.48 -28.00 37.73
C ILE A 83 18.77 -28.91 36.54
N ASN A 84 18.52 -30.19 36.76
CA ASN A 84 18.44 -31.17 35.69
C ASN A 84 17.14 -30.98 34.90
N GLU A 85 17.28 -31.01 33.59
CA GLU A 85 16.18 -31.01 32.62
C GLU A 85 15.20 -32.14 32.89
N THR A 86 13.94 -31.81 33.20
CA THR A 86 12.81 -32.69 32.93
C THR A 86 11.76 -31.88 32.21
N GLY A 87 11.64 -32.19 30.90
CA GLY A 87 10.64 -31.60 30.03
C GLY A 87 9.22 -31.97 30.48
N TYR A 88 8.34 -30.96 30.49
CA TYR A 88 6.91 -31.16 30.49
C TYR A 88 6.39 -30.73 29.12
N GLU A 89 5.95 -31.68 28.32
CA GLU A 89 5.08 -31.46 27.18
C GLU A 89 3.75 -30.90 27.67
N LEU A 90 3.47 -29.63 27.47
CA LEU A 90 2.13 -29.07 27.59
C LEU A 90 1.49 -29.10 26.21
N GLY A 91 0.39 -29.84 26.14
CA GLY A 91 -0.37 -30.10 24.94
C GLY A 91 -0.81 -28.86 24.17
N ASP A 92 -0.77 -29.08 22.90
CA ASP A 92 -1.24 -28.35 21.73
C ASP A 92 -2.35 -27.32 22.02
N ARG A 93 -1.95 -26.04 22.13
CA ARG A 93 -2.74 -24.88 21.72
C ARG A 93 -1.83 -24.02 20.87
N THR A 94 -1.90 -24.24 19.57
CA THR A 94 -1.35 -23.35 18.57
C THR A 94 -1.99 -21.98 18.71
N ILE A 95 -1.30 -21.07 19.38
CA ILE A 95 -1.48 -19.64 19.14
C ILE A 95 -0.72 -19.37 17.85
N GLU A 96 -1.45 -19.15 16.75
CA GLU A 96 -0.87 -18.66 15.50
C GLU A 96 -0.25 -17.28 15.76
N GLU A 97 1.04 -17.26 16.06
CA GLU A 97 1.83 -16.03 16.03
C GLU A 97 1.92 -15.55 14.59
N ASN A 98 1.49 -14.33 14.37
CA ASN A 98 1.59 -13.59 13.14
C ASN A 98 3.07 -13.61 12.67
N PRO A 99 3.41 -14.04 11.45
CA PRO A 99 4.81 -14.15 10.99
C PRO A 99 5.58 -12.82 10.96
N PHE A 100 4.95 -11.73 11.34
CA PHE A 100 5.59 -10.43 11.53
C PHE A 100 6.23 -10.24 12.92
N ASP A 101 5.91 -11.08 13.93
CA ASP A 101 6.43 -10.94 15.29
C ASP A 101 7.58 -11.91 15.64
N ALA A 102 7.92 -12.86 14.78
CA ALA A 102 8.82 -13.97 15.09
C ALA A 102 10.30 -13.75 14.73
N THR A 103 10.88 -12.56 14.90
CA THR A 103 12.33 -12.39 14.69
C THR A 103 13.00 -11.44 15.68
N ILE A 104 12.68 -11.54 16.97
CA ILE A 104 13.53 -10.98 18.02
C ILE A 104 13.63 -12.00 19.17
N SER A 105 14.21 -13.15 18.93
CA SER A 105 14.83 -13.99 19.96
C SER A 105 15.56 -15.15 19.29
N GLU A 106 16.83 -14.98 19.03
CA GLU A 106 17.85 -16.01 19.13
C GLU A 106 19.20 -15.40 18.76
N GLY A 107 20.01 -15.24 19.76
CA GLY A 107 21.39 -14.73 19.65
C GLY A 107 21.88 -14.15 20.95
N SER A 108 21.54 -14.80 22.07
CA SER A 108 22.16 -14.44 23.35
C SER A 108 23.56 -15.03 23.41
N ASN A 109 24.56 -14.17 23.25
CA ASN A 109 25.86 -14.37 23.87
C ASN A 109 26.10 -13.20 24.82
N ASN A 110 26.31 -13.57 26.08
CA ASN A 110 26.61 -12.72 27.21
C ASN A 110 27.64 -11.65 26.87
N ASN A 111 27.21 -10.41 26.78
CA ASN A 111 28.00 -9.26 27.22
C ASN A 111 26.98 -8.26 27.77
N ASN A 112 27.18 -7.92 29.06
CA ASN A 112 26.45 -6.92 29.80
C ASN A 112 26.51 -5.57 29.08
N ASN A 113 25.55 -5.29 28.20
CA ASN A 113 25.20 -3.96 27.79
C ASN A 113 23.75 -3.77 28.23
N GLU A 114 23.54 -2.96 29.25
CA GLU A 114 22.26 -2.37 29.58
C GLU A 114 21.74 -1.67 28.34
N HIS A 115 20.92 -2.37 27.53
CA HIS A 115 20.08 -1.70 26.56
C HIS A 115 19.04 -0.93 27.38
N GLU A 116 19.27 0.36 27.54
CA GLU A 116 18.22 1.30 27.95
C GLU A 116 17.00 1.02 27.07
N HIS A 117 15.95 0.56 27.66
CA HIS A 117 14.64 0.45 27.02
C HIS A 117 14.21 1.88 26.72
N ILE A 118 14.52 2.36 25.50
CA ILE A 118 14.07 3.66 25.02
C ILE A 118 12.56 3.58 24.95
N ASP A 119 11.88 4.45 25.69
CA ASP A 119 10.41 4.52 25.73
C ASP A 119 9.90 4.83 24.32
N ASP A 120 9.09 3.96 23.73
CA ASP A 120 8.52 4.10 22.39
C ASP A 120 7.78 5.44 22.23
N ASP A 121 7.17 5.97 23.29
CA ASP A 121 6.50 7.28 23.29
C ASP A 121 7.50 8.47 23.23
N ALA A 122 8.76 8.28 23.64
CA ALA A 122 9.82 9.26 23.48
C ALA A 122 10.40 9.26 22.05
N LEU A 123 10.47 8.07 21.44
CA LEU A 123 10.97 7.89 20.09
C LEU A 123 9.96 8.39 19.04
N TYR A 124 8.65 8.17 19.26
CA TYR A 124 7.56 8.54 18.35
C TYR A 124 6.57 9.50 19.02
N PRO A 125 6.83 10.82 19.01
CA PRO A 125 6.00 11.80 19.70
C PRO A 125 4.62 11.90 19.08
N LYS A 126 3.60 11.57 19.90
CA LYS A 126 2.19 11.71 19.55
C LYS A 126 1.74 13.16 19.75
N GLY A 127 1.56 13.92 18.68
CA GLY A 127 1.18 15.32 18.78
C GLY A 127 0.63 15.91 17.47
N TRP A 128 0.38 17.21 17.47
CA TRP A 128 -0.08 17.91 16.27
C TRP A 128 0.94 17.84 15.12
N LYS A 129 2.22 17.81 15.42
CA LYS A 129 3.30 17.70 14.41
C LYS A 129 3.17 16.41 13.58
N SER A 130 2.95 15.26 14.23
CA SER A 130 2.75 13.99 13.50
C SER A 130 1.50 14.02 12.62
N LYS A 131 0.42 14.67 13.06
CA LYS A 131 -0.81 14.84 12.25
C LYS A 131 -0.56 15.74 11.03
N PHE A 132 0.23 16.81 11.17
CA PHE A 132 0.61 17.67 10.05
C PHE A 132 1.47 16.93 9.03
N VAL A 133 2.38 16.05 9.47
CA VAL A 133 3.16 15.21 8.56
C VAL A 133 2.26 14.24 7.79
N VAL A 134 1.28 13.61 8.46
CA VAL A 134 0.29 12.77 7.77
C VAL A 134 -0.49 13.57 6.73
N LEU A 135 -0.94 14.79 7.06
CA LEU A 135 -1.63 15.67 6.12
C LEU A 135 -0.72 16.08 4.95
N GLY A 136 0.54 16.43 5.21
CA GLY A 136 1.52 16.77 4.17
C GLY A 136 1.76 15.59 3.22
N SER A 137 1.99 14.40 3.76
CA SER A 137 2.17 13.18 2.97
C SER A 137 0.90 12.81 2.19
N PHE A 138 -0.30 13.02 2.78
CA PHE A 138 -1.57 12.86 2.08
C PHE A 138 -1.69 13.80 0.87
N LEU A 139 -1.36 15.08 1.03
CA LEU A 139 -1.38 16.07 -0.06
C LEU A 139 -0.36 15.75 -1.16
N ALA A 140 0.83 15.25 -0.80
CA ALA A 140 1.80 14.77 -1.78
C ALA A 140 1.25 13.57 -2.56
N CYS A 141 0.65 12.58 -1.88
CA CYS A 141 0.01 11.43 -2.52
C CYS A 141 -1.23 11.83 -3.36
N PHE A 142 -1.99 12.83 -2.91
CA PHE A 142 -3.10 13.41 -3.68
C PHE A 142 -2.63 13.91 -5.05
N THR A 143 -1.51 14.63 -5.09
CA THR A 143 -0.95 15.14 -6.34
C THR A 143 -0.39 14.02 -7.21
N LEU A 144 0.55 13.22 -6.70
CA LEU A 144 1.28 12.25 -7.52
C LEU A 144 0.37 11.13 -8.06
N PHE A 145 -0.39 10.46 -7.19
CA PHE A 145 -1.30 9.40 -7.63
C PHE A 145 -2.54 9.96 -8.32
N GLY A 146 -2.94 11.21 -8.00
CA GLY A 146 -4.00 11.90 -8.72
C GLY A 146 -3.65 12.13 -10.18
N ILE A 147 -2.42 12.59 -10.49
CA ILE A 147 -1.91 12.74 -11.86
C ILE A 147 -1.86 11.37 -12.55
N MET A 148 -1.32 10.34 -11.88
CA MET A 148 -1.26 8.98 -12.43
C MET A 148 -2.67 8.44 -12.80
N ASN A 149 -3.66 8.64 -11.94
CA ASN A 149 -5.03 8.20 -12.19
C ASN A 149 -5.78 9.07 -13.23
N ALA A 150 -5.29 10.28 -13.51
CA ALA A 150 -5.86 11.16 -14.52
C ALA A 150 -5.23 10.99 -15.92
N ILE A 151 -4.23 10.10 -16.07
CA ILE A 151 -3.55 9.86 -17.35
C ILE A 151 -4.54 9.60 -18.48
N GLY A 152 -5.52 8.71 -18.28
CA GLY A 152 -6.50 8.38 -19.30
C GLY A 152 -7.34 9.58 -19.76
N ALA A 153 -7.61 10.54 -18.87
CA ALA A 153 -8.31 11.77 -19.23
C ALA A 153 -7.43 12.72 -20.09
N ILE A 154 -6.16 12.83 -19.74
CA ILE A 154 -5.20 13.68 -20.50
C ILE A 154 -4.90 13.02 -21.86
N GLU A 155 -4.66 11.71 -21.86
CA GLU A 155 -4.36 10.92 -23.05
C GLU A 155 -5.50 11.02 -24.08
N SER A 156 -6.74 10.76 -23.66
CA SER A 156 -7.89 10.82 -24.54
C SER A 156 -8.10 12.21 -25.15
N TYR A 157 -7.85 13.29 -24.39
CA TYR A 157 -7.95 14.65 -24.90
C TYR A 157 -6.84 14.98 -25.90
N VAL A 158 -5.59 14.63 -25.59
CA VAL A 158 -4.42 14.88 -26.44
C VAL A 158 -4.54 14.12 -27.77
N GLN A 159 -4.98 12.87 -27.74
CA GLN A 159 -5.19 12.07 -28.96
C GLN A 159 -6.22 12.66 -29.94
N ILE A 160 -7.23 13.34 -29.41
CA ILE A 160 -8.30 13.89 -30.25
C ILE A 160 -7.97 15.30 -30.76
N ASN A 161 -7.21 16.07 -29.98
CA ASN A 161 -7.01 17.50 -30.25
C ASN A 161 -5.58 17.86 -30.69
N GLN A 162 -4.56 17.65 -29.83
CA GLN A 162 -3.19 18.13 -30.08
C GLN A 162 -2.42 17.22 -31.03
N LEU A 163 -2.57 15.91 -30.89
CA LEU A 163 -1.85 14.88 -31.64
C LEU A 163 -2.82 14.02 -32.45
N ALA A 164 -3.83 14.66 -33.08
CA ALA A 164 -4.88 13.98 -33.81
C ALA A 164 -4.36 13.22 -35.04
N ASP A 165 -3.32 13.74 -35.68
CA ASP A 165 -2.70 13.17 -36.89
C ASP A 165 -1.67 12.07 -36.56
N ASP A 166 -1.27 11.93 -35.30
CA ASP A 166 -0.30 10.95 -34.86
C ASP A 166 -0.95 9.61 -34.54
N SER A 167 -0.17 8.51 -34.65
CA SER A 167 -0.65 7.19 -34.27
C SER A 167 -0.85 7.10 -32.75
N VAL A 168 -1.87 6.34 -32.33
CA VAL A 168 -2.16 6.10 -30.90
C VAL A 168 -0.93 5.51 -30.19
N SER A 169 -0.21 4.60 -30.84
CA SER A 169 1.02 4.02 -30.32
C SER A 169 2.10 5.06 -30.07
N ALA A 170 2.25 6.06 -30.97
CA ALA A 170 3.24 7.11 -30.80
C ALA A 170 2.89 8.04 -29.63
N VAL A 171 1.62 8.44 -29.52
CA VAL A 171 1.13 9.26 -28.39
C VAL A 171 1.30 8.51 -27.05
N SER A 172 1.09 7.22 -27.04
CA SER A 172 1.18 6.38 -25.84
C SER A 172 2.59 6.33 -25.23
N TRP A 173 3.66 6.57 -26.02
CA TRP A 173 5.01 6.69 -25.48
C TRP A 173 5.14 7.80 -24.43
N VAL A 174 4.41 8.91 -24.58
CA VAL A 174 4.41 10.03 -23.63
C VAL A 174 4.04 9.52 -22.22
N PHE A 175 2.94 8.79 -22.13
CA PHE A 175 2.38 8.31 -20.85
C PHE A 175 3.15 7.12 -20.31
N SER A 176 3.65 6.25 -21.19
CA SER A 176 4.53 5.13 -20.82
C SER A 176 5.84 5.59 -20.21
N ILE A 177 6.49 6.58 -20.82
CA ILE A 177 7.73 7.16 -20.29
C ILE A 177 7.48 7.80 -18.93
N TYR A 178 6.36 8.52 -18.77
CA TYR A 178 5.96 9.08 -17.47
C TYR A 178 5.88 8.00 -16.38
N MET A 179 5.15 6.92 -16.63
CA MET A 179 4.99 5.82 -15.67
C MET A 179 6.31 5.09 -15.40
N PHE A 180 7.10 4.85 -16.44
CA PHE A 180 8.42 4.25 -16.33
C PHE A 180 9.32 5.08 -15.42
N VAL A 181 9.48 6.37 -15.73
CA VAL A 181 10.38 7.26 -15.00
C VAL A 181 9.94 7.42 -13.56
N SER A 182 8.64 7.59 -13.31
CA SER A 182 8.09 7.74 -11.96
C SER A 182 8.39 6.55 -11.06
N LEU A 183 8.27 5.32 -11.57
CA LEU A 183 8.52 4.11 -10.79
C LEU A 183 10.00 3.72 -10.76
N PHE A 184 10.73 3.87 -11.86
CA PHE A 184 12.14 3.53 -11.95
C PHE A 184 13.00 4.39 -11.01
N LEU A 185 12.66 5.68 -10.87
CA LEU A 185 13.33 6.58 -9.94
C LEU A 185 13.22 6.14 -8.47
N GLY A 186 12.25 5.31 -8.12
CA GLY A 186 12.16 4.74 -6.79
C GLY A 186 13.43 4.04 -6.33
N LEU A 187 14.16 3.46 -7.26
CA LEU A 187 15.45 2.84 -6.98
C LEU A 187 16.52 3.85 -6.53
N LEU A 188 16.47 5.06 -7.08
CA LEU A 188 17.43 6.13 -6.81
C LEU A 188 17.02 6.96 -5.57
N VAL A 189 15.72 7.11 -5.36
CA VAL A 189 15.17 8.01 -4.35
C VAL A 189 15.41 7.49 -2.93
N GLY A 190 15.51 6.17 -2.70
CA GLY A 190 15.86 5.62 -1.40
C GLY A 190 17.19 6.16 -0.86
N PRO A 191 18.32 5.93 -1.57
CA PRO A 191 19.61 6.49 -1.19
C PRO A 191 19.67 8.02 -1.11
N LEU A 192 18.90 8.70 -1.98
CA LEU A 192 18.80 10.17 -1.94
C LEU A 192 18.06 10.65 -0.68
N TYR A 193 17.01 9.94 -0.28
CA TYR A 193 16.25 10.21 0.93
C TYR A 193 17.14 10.07 2.18
N ASP A 194 17.91 9.00 2.26
CA ASP A 194 18.83 8.76 3.37
C ASP A 194 19.94 9.83 3.45
N THR A 195 20.24 10.50 2.34
CA THR A 195 21.32 11.51 2.28
C THR A 195 20.79 12.93 2.48
N PHE A 196 19.69 13.28 1.80
CA PHE A 196 19.19 14.66 1.74
C PHE A 196 17.91 14.88 2.58
N GLY A 197 17.23 13.80 3.00
CA GLY A 197 15.96 13.86 3.70
C GLY A 197 14.76 14.13 2.78
N ALA A 198 13.55 14.10 3.36
CA ALA A 198 12.30 14.24 2.60
C ALA A 198 12.10 15.61 1.98
N THR A 199 12.40 16.69 2.73
CA THR A 199 12.03 18.06 2.35
C THR A 199 12.65 18.49 1.02
N TYR A 200 13.96 18.23 0.81
CA TYR A 200 14.63 18.59 -0.43
C TYR A 200 14.11 17.80 -1.63
N LEU A 201 13.80 16.52 -1.43
CA LEU A 201 13.26 15.67 -2.49
C LEU A 201 11.83 16.07 -2.87
N LEU A 202 10.98 16.37 -1.88
CA LEU A 202 9.63 16.87 -2.12
C LEU A 202 9.64 18.22 -2.84
N LEU A 203 10.54 19.14 -2.46
CA LEU A 203 10.68 20.43 -3.13
C LEU A 203 11.14 20.26 -4.58
N THR A 204 12.17 19.44 -4.80
CA THR A 204 12.67 19.13 -6.15
C THR A 204 11.58 18.48 -7.00
N GLY A 205 10.85 17.50 -6.43
CA GLY A 205 9.70 16.86 -7.07
C GLY A 205 8.60 17.84 -7.44
N SER A 206 8.29 18.80 -6.55
CA SER A 206 7.30 19.85 -6.80
C SER A 206 7.69 20.75 -7.99
N ILE A 207 8.96 21.16 -8.04
CA ILE A 207 9.46 22.00 -9.14
C ILE A 207 9.41 21.25 -10.47
N PHE A 208 9.91 20.01 -10.52
CA PHE A 208 9.88 19.21 -11.75
C PHE A 208 8.44 18.93 -12.22
N THR A 209 7.54 18.58 -11.31
CA THR A 209 6.12 18.36 -11.64
C THR A 209 5.49 19.64 -12.20
N PHE A 210 5.74 20.78 -11.56
CA PHE A 210 5.25 22.07 -12.04
C PHE A 210 5.78 22.43 -13.43
N VAL A 211 7.11 22.39 -13.62
CA VAL A 211 7.75 22.72 -14.91
C VAL A 211 7.25 21.79 -16.01
N GLY A 212 7.15 20.48 -15.72
CA GLY A 212 6.68 19.49 -16.68
C GLY A 212 5.24 19.72 -17.12
N LEU A 213 4.31 19.90 -16.17
CA LEU A 213 2.90 20.15 -16.49
C LEU A 213 2.68 21.51 -17.15
N PHE A 214 3.41 22.54 -16.72
CA PHE A 214 3.32 23.88 -17.29
C PHE A 214 3.82 23.92 -18.74
N ALA A 215 4.97 23.30 -19.00
CA ALA A 215 5.54 23.18 -20.35
C ALA A 215 4.66 22.31 -21.27
N CYS A 216 4.06 21.24 -20.74
CA CYS A 216 3.13 20.39 -21.45
C CYS A 216 1.94 21.19 -22.04
N GLY A 217 1.46 22.22 -21.33
CA GLY A 217 0.41 23.09 -21.84
C GLY A 217 0.77 23.87 -23.12
N SER A 218 2.04 23.96 -23.46
CA SER A 218 2.52 24.61 -24.70
C SER A 218 3.03 23.63 -25.75
N ALA A 219 2.96 22.32 -25.47
CA ALA A 219 3.42 21.28 -26.37
C ALA A 219 2.47 21.09 -27.55
N THR A 220 3.05 20.95 -28.75
CA THR A 220 2.34 20.71 -30.01
C THR A 220 2.85 19.47 -30.75
N GLU A 221 4.05 18.99 -30.41
CA GLU A 221 4.73 17.87 -31.05
C GLU A 221 4.98 16.75 -30.01
N ILE A 222 5.01 15.49 -30.45
CA ILE A 222 5.19 14.32 -29.56
C ILE A 222 6.43 14.45 -28.69
N TYR A 223 7.58 14.88 -29.24
CA TYR A 223 8.82 15.00 -28.46
C TYR A 223 8.71 16.04 -27.34
N GLN A 224 7.92 17.09 -27.52
CA GLN A 224 7.67 18.10 -26.49
C GLN A 224 6.83 17.50 -25.35
N PHE A 225 5.81 16.69 -25.67
CA PHE A 225 5.04 15.95 -24.67
C PHE A 225 5.91 14.93 -23.93
N ILE A 226 6.79 14.20 -24.64
CA ILE A 226 7.71 13.25 -24.01
C ILE A 226 8.63 13.95 -23.02
N LEU A 227 9.23 15.08 -23.40
CA LEU A 227 10.15 15.81 -22.53
C LEU A 227 9.43 16.49 -21.37
N SER A 228 8.27 17.08 -21.59
CA SER A 228 7.53 17.82 -20.56
C SER A 228 6.73 16.89 -19.64
N PHE A 229 5.75 16.14 -20.19
CA PHE A 229 4.92 15.25 -19.40
C PHE A 229 5.65 13.94 -19.07
N GLY A 230 6.24 13.29 -20.07
CA GLY A 230 6.88 11.98 -19.89
C GLY A 230 8.06 12.04 -18.93
N LEU A 231 9.07 12.84 -19.26
CA LEU A 231 10.32 12.88 -18.51
C LEU A 231 10.25 13.83 -17.31
N CYS A 232 9.92 15.10 -17.53
CA CYS A 232 10.00 16.12 -16.49
C CYS A 232 8.95 15.89 -15.39
N THR A 233 7.67 15.68 -15.74
CA THR A 233 6.64 15.35 -14.75
C THR A 233 6.89 13.98 -14.12
N GLY A 234 7.39 12.98 -14.87
CA GLY A 234 7.76 11.66 -14.38
C GLY A 234 8.86 11.72 -13.31
N ILE A 235 9.91 12.51 -13.53
CA ILE A 235 10.95 12.77 -12.51
C ILE A 235 10.32 13.41 -11.27
N GLY A 236 9.48 14.43 -11.47
CA GLY A 236 8.81 15.14 -10.38
C GLY A 236 7.99 14.21 -9.51
N THR A 237 7.13 13.40 -10.09
CA THR A 237 6.27 12.45 -9.35
C THR A 237 7.07 11.34 -8.69
N GLY A 238 8.16 10.87 -9.29
CA GLY A 238 9.08 9.90 -8.67
C GLY A 238 9.73 10.46 -7.40
N PHE A 239 10.16 11.72 -7.42
CA PHE A 239 10.71 12.41 -6.24
C PHE A 239 9.66 12.72 -5.16
N LEU A 240 8.38 12.83 -5.50
CA LEU A 240 7.31 12.99 -4.52
C LEU A 240 6.91 11.66 -3.86
N MET A 241 6.91 10.55 -4.60
CA MET A 241 6.30 9.29 -4.21
C MET A 241 6.96 8.67 -2.97
N PHE A 242 8.26 8.43 -3.04
CA PHE A 242 8.96 7.66 -2.01
C PHE A 242 9.13 8.45 -0.70
N PRO A 243 9.54 9.74 -0.72
CA PRO A 243 9.68 10.51 0.51
C PRO A 243 8.35 10.72 1.24
N ALA A 244 7.24 10.92 0.50
CA ALA A 244 5.91 11.10 1.09
C ALA A 244 5.47 9.88 1.92
N ILE A 245 5.86 8.67 1.52
CA ILE A 245 5.54 7.43 2.24
C ILE A 245 6.58 7.13 3.31
N SER A 246 7.87 7.32 2.99
CA SER A 246 8.98 6.97 3.89
C SER A 246 9.00 7.79 5.17
N VAL A 247 8.65 9.08 5.08
CA VAL A 247 8.64 9.97 6.25
C VAL A 247 7.69 9.50 7.35
N ILE A 248 6.61 8.81 7.01
CA ILE A 248 5.67 8.24 7.99
C ILE A 248 6.37 7.24 8.92
N SER A 249 7.40 6.53 8.40
CA SER A 249 8.19 5.59 9.19
C SER A 249 9.03 6.25 10.29
N CYS A 250 9.34 7.55 10.17
CA CYS A 250 10.10 8.30 11.17
C CYS A 250 9.21 8.89 12.29
N TRP A 251 7.88 8.90 12.10
CA TRP A 251 6.94 9.50 13.03
C TRP A 251 6.05 8.50 13.76
N PHE A 252 5.93 7.27 13.25
CA PHE A 252 5.03 6.26 13.79
C PHE A 252 5.75 4.92 13.98
N ASN A 253 5.47 4.28 15.11
CA ASN A 253 6.00 2.96 15.42
C ASN A 253 5.46 1.90 14.43
N ARG A 254 6.04 0.69 14.48
CA ARG A 254 5.76 -0.40 13.53
C ARG A 254 4.27 -0.79 13.48
N THR A 255 3.57 -0.72 14.60
CA THR A 255 2.14 -1.11 14.71
C THR A 255 1.21 -0.06 14.09
N GLU A 256 1.48 1.23 14.30
CA GLU A 256 0.66 2.34 13.82
C GLU A 256 1.00 2.74 12.37
N ARG A 257 2.24 2.54 11.94
CA ARG A 257 2.76 2.96 10.63
C ARG A 257 1.90 2.47 9.46
N SER A 258 1.49 1.20 9.47
CA SER A 258 0.69 0.61 8.40
C SER A 258 -0.66 1.31 8.23
N PHE A 259 -1.30 1.69 9.33
CA PHE A 259 -2.55 2.45 9.32
C PHE A 259 -2.35 3.83 8.70
N TYR A 260 -1.34 4.58 9.14
CA TYR A 260 -1.09 5.94 8.63
C TYR A 260 -0.62 5.95 7.18
N ILE A 261 0.15 4.96 6.71
CA ILE A 261 0.46 4.78 5.29
C ILE A 261 -0.82 4.57 4.49
N GLY A 262 -1.75 3.75 4.99
CA GLY A 262 -3.07 3.57 4.38
C GLY A 262 -3.83 4.89 4.24
N VAL A 263 -3.90 5.68 5.32
CA VAL A 263 -4.53 7.01 5.31
C VAL A 263 -3.87 7.93 4.28
N VAL A 264 -2.55 8.01 4.25
CA VAL A 264 -1.79 8.82 3.29
C VAL A 264 -2.09 8.42 1.84
N GLN A 265 -2.13 7.13 1.56
CA GLN A 265 -2.41 6.63 0.20
C GLN A 265 -3.86 6.89 -0.26
N THR A 266 -4.82 7.14 0.65
CA THR A 266 -6.16 7.56 0.25
C THR A 266 -6.16 8.93 -0.44
N GLY A 267 -5.14 9.77 -0.19
CA GLY A 267 -4.92 11.00 -0.94
C GLY A 267 -4.94 10.75 -2.44
N GLY A 268 -4.26 9.70 -2.90
CA GLY A 268 -4.25 9.32 -4.32
C GLY A 268 -5.64 8.96 -4.88
N SER A 269 -6.49 8.31 -4.10
CA SER A 269 -7.86 8.02 -4.53
C SER A 269 -8.69 9.32 -4.64
N VAL A 270 -8.54 10.22 -3.67
CA VAL A 270 -9.21 11.54 -3.71
C VAL A 270 -8.73 12.36 -4.91
N GLY A 271 -7.40 12.34 -5.20
CA GLY A 271 -6.83 12.97 -6.40
C GLY A 271 -7.37 12.37 -7.69
N GLY A 272 -7.45 11.04 -7.76
CA GLY A 272 -7.99 10.30 -8.91
C GLY A 272 -9.50 10.56 -9.17
N ILE A 273 -10.25 10.95 -8.15
CA ILE A 273 -11.63 11.42 -8.30
C ILE A 273 -11.65 12.89 -8.76
N PHE A 274 -10.88 13.72 -8.09
CA PHE A 274 -10.92 15.16 -8.26
C PHE A 274 -10.33 15.65 -9.60
N PHE A 275 -9.18 15.10 -10.03
CA PHE A 275 -8.44 15.60 -11.19
C PHE A 275 -9.16 15.40 -12.53
N PRO A 276 -9.77 14.25 -12.83
CA PRO A 276 -10.54 14.13 -14.08
C PRO A 276 -11.70 15.13 -14.17
N ILE A 277 -12.37 15.39 -13.03
CA ILE A 277 -13.47 16.37 -12.96
C ILE A 277 -12.92 17.79 -13.20
N LEU A 278 -11.82 18.13 -12.52
CA LEU A 278 -11.17 19.44 -12.69
C LEU A 278 -10.68 19.64 -14.12
N LEU A 279 -9.96 18.66 -14.68
CA LEU A 279 -9.42 18.73 -16.05
C LEU A 279 -10.52 18.88 -17.09
N ARG A 280 -11.62 18.13 -16.96
CA ARG A 280 -12.78 18.29 -17.81
C ARG A 280 -13.26 19.73 -17.81
N TYR A 281 -13.53 20.31 -16.64
CA TYR A 281 -13.98 21.70 -16.53
C TYR A 281 -13.00 22.69 -17.15
N LEU A 282 -11.70 22.47 -16.91
CA LEU A 282 -10.66 23.35 -17.42
C LEU A 282 -10.50 23.24 -18.95
N PHE A 283 -10.55 22.03 -19.51
CA PHE A 283 -10.44 21.79 -20.95
C PHE A 283 -11.61 22.43 -21.71
N ASP A 284 -12.84 22.27 -21.20
CA ASP A 284 -14.05 22.82 -21.82
C ASP A 284 -14.06 24.36 -21.80
N LYS A 285 -13.53 24.97 -20.70
CA LYS A 285 -13.64 26.41 -20.50
C LYS A 285 -12.44 27.22 -21.02
N TYR A 286 -11.24 26.68 -20.87
CA TYR A 286 -10.01 27.43 -21.12
C TYR A 286 -9.12 26.82 -22.21
N GLY A 287 -9.51 25.67 -22.78
CA GLY A 287 -8.70 24.92 -23.72
C GLY A 287 -7.47 24.29 -23.07
N PHE A 288 -6.72 23.50 -23.84
CA PHE A 288 -5.61 22.68 -23.33
C PHE A 288 -4.50 23.50 -22.65
N THR A 289 -4.01 24.54 -23.32
CA THR A 289 -2.86 25.32 -22.84
C THR A 289 -3.09 25.91 -21.46
N TRP A 290 -4.19 26.62 -21.27
CA TRP A 290 -4.49 27.25 -19.98
C TRP A 290 -4.95 26.21 -18.94
N ALA A 291 -5.65 25.18 -19.36
CA ALA A 291 -6.04 24.09 -18.47
C ALA A 291 -4.82 23.44 -17.81
N MET A 292 -3.80 23.06 -18.60
CA MET A 292 -2.57 22.45 -18.08
C MET A 292 -1.74 23.43 -17.24
N ARG A 293 -1.70 24.72 -17.58
CA ARG A 293 -1.02 25.72 -16.76
C ARG A 293 -1.70 25.95 -15.41
N ILE A 294 -3.03 26.04 -15.39
CA ILE A 294 -3.82 26.16 -14.14
C ILE A 294 -3.63 24.90 -13.30
N PHE A 295 -3.67 23.72 -13.92
CA PHE A 295 -3.45 22.45 -13.27
C PHE A 295 -2.03 22.35 -12.67
N ALA A 296 -1.02 22.83 -13.39
CA ALA A 296 0.36 22.91 -12.91
C ALA A 296 0.49 23.81 -11.68
N LEU A 297 -0.08 25.02 -11.71
CA LEU A 297 -0.06 25.97 -10.59
C LEU A 297 -0.82 25.43 -9.36
N PHE A 298 -1.97 24.79 -9.58
CA PHE A 298 -2.72 24.14 -8.52
C PHE A 298 -1.87 23.04 -7.83
N ASN A 299 -1.26 22.14 -8.61
CA ASN A 299 -0.40 21.09 -8.08
C ASN A 299 0.83 21.65 -7.37
N LEU A 300 1.46 22.70 -7.88
CA LEU A 300 2.56 23.39 -7.21
C LEU A 300 2.12 23.91 -5.83
N GLY A 301 0.99 24.60 -5.75
CA GLY A 301 0.46 25.09 -4.48
C GLY A 301 0.24 23.96 -3.47
N VAL A 302 -0.39 22.86 -3.89
CA VAL A 302 -0.64 21.69 -3.03
C VAL A 302 0.67 21.04 -2.58
N THR A 303 1.64 20.84 -3.48
CA THR A 303 2.91 20.18 -3.15
C THR A 303 3.84 21.05 -2.31
N LEU A 304 3.81 22.37 -2.47
CA LEU A 304 4.53 23.28 -1.56
C LEU A 304 3.96 23.22 -0.13
N VAL A 305 2.64 23.24 0.00
CA VAL A 305 1.99 23.03 1.31
C VAL A 305 2.36 21.65 1.88
N ALA A 306 2.32 20.61 1.05
CA ALA A 306 2.75 19.28 1.44
C ALA A 306 4.20 19.27 1.96
N THR A 307 5.13 19.90 1.24
CA THR A 307 6.55 19.99 1.61
C THR A 307 6.76 20.70 2.95
N VAL A 308 6.05 21.80 3.19
CA VAL A 308 6.14 22.55 4.46
C VAL A 308 5.60 21.74 5.63
N LEU A 309 4.52 20.98 5.42
CA LEU A 309 3.91 20.16 6.47
C LEU A 309 4.68 18.86 6.74
N THR A 310 5.41 18.35 5.74
CA THR A 310 6.16 17.10 5.84
C THR A 310 7.55 17.36 6.42
N GLN A 311 7.64 17.31 7.76
CA GLN A 311 8.90 17.47 8.47
C GLN A 311 9.61 16.11 8.61
N ASP A 312 10.87 16.05 8.21
CA ASP A 312 11.72 14.87 8.34
C ASP A 312 12.40 14.85 9.71
N ARG A 313 12.42 13.67 10.34
CA ARG A 313 13.10 13.40 11.61
C ARG A 313 14.14 12.29 11.50
N LEU A 314 14.56 11.93 10.28
CA LEU A 314 15.48 10.81 10.09
C LEU A 314 16.77 10.96 10.90
N LYS A 315 17.38 12.14 10.90
CA LYS A 315 18.61 12.42 11.66
C LYS A 315 18.38 12.34 13.18
N GLU A 316 17.29 12.96 13.66
CA GLU A 316 16.92 12.92 15.08
C GLU A 316 16.64 11.48 15.54
N LEU A 317 16.01 10.67 14.70
CA LEU A 317 15.73 9.27 14.98
C LEU A 317 17.03 8.45 15.10
N HIS A 318 17.99 8.65 14.19
CA HIS A 318 19.31 7.99 14.27
C HIS A 318 20.09 8.39 15.52
N GLU A 319 20.04 9.68 15.92
CA GLU A 319 20.67 10.14 17.16
C GLU A 319 20.02 9.52 18.40
N LEU A 320 18.68 9.38 18.41
CA LEU A 320 17.95 8.79 19.55
C LEU A 320 18.12 7.26 19.63
N THR A 321 18.28 6.57 18.50
CA THR A 321 18.44 5.11 18.49
C THR A 321 19.88 4.65 18.63
N ASN A 322 20.85 5.57 18.68
CA ASN A 322 22.29 5.26 18.62
C ASN A 322 22.67 4.34 17.45
N GLU A 323 21.84 4.27 16.41
CA GLU A 323 22.19 3.53 15.20
C GLU A 323 23.24 4.31 14.42
N PRO A 324 24.34 3.66 13.99
CA PRO A 324 25.37 4.35 13.22
C PRO A 324 24.75 4.88 11.92
N TYR A 325 24.91 6.19 11.70
CA TYR A 325 24.54 6.80 10.43
C TYR A 325 25.31 6.10 9.30
N ASP A 326 24.64 5.76 8.23
CA ASP A 326 25.27 5.11 7.08
C ASP A 326 26.12 6.13 6.30
N ASP A 327 27.40 6.22 6.63
CA ASP A 327 28.36 7.14 6.00
C ASP A 327 28.86 6.68 4.62
N ARG A 328 28.31 5.57 4.08
CA ARG A 328 28.69 5.10 2.75
C ARG A 328 28.43 6.16 1.70
N SER A 329 29.30 6.21 0.68
CA SER A 329 29.12 7.08 -0.48
C SER A 329 27.74 6.83 -1.16
N PHE A 330 27.16 7.88 -1.74
CA PHE A 330 25.90 7.77 -2.53
C PHE A 330 25.96 6.62 -3.54
N TRP A 331 27.07 6.45 -4.25
CA TRP A 331 27.26 5.38 -5.23
C TRP A 331 27.25 3.98 -4.60
N GLU A 332 27.79 3.83 -3.40
CA GLU A 332 27.76 2.57 -2.64
C GLU A 332 26.36 2.27 -2.13
N LYS A 333 25.65 3.29 -1.63
CA LYS A 333 24.24 3.17 -1.24
C LYS A 333 23.39 2.78 -2.43
N LEU A 334 23.58 3.41 -3.58
CA LEU A 334 22.88 3.09 -4.83
C LEU A 334 23.15 1.65 -5.28
N LYS A 335 24.40 1.23 -5.30
CA LYS A 335 24.79 -0.15 -5.64
C LYS A 335 24.18 -1.17 -4.68
N SER A 336 24.02 -0.80 -3.41
CA SER A 336 23.39 -1.65 -2.40
C SER A 336 21.86 -1.57 -2.38
N SER A 337 21.24 -0.65 -3.10
CA SER A 337 19.77 -0.49 -3.18
C SER A 337 19.10 -1.58 -4.00
N MET A 338 19.82 -2.17 -4.95
CA MET A 338 19.34 -3.32 -5.71
C MET A 338 19.74 -4.62 -5.02
N ASP A 339 18.76 -5.46 -4.76
CA ASP A 339 19.04 -6.84 -4.34
C ASP A 339 19.23 -7.73 -5.58
N LEU A 340 20.43 -7.67 -6.16
CA LEU A 340 20.77 -8.53 -7.31
C LEU A 340 20.73 -10.03 -6.95
N THR A 341 20.83 -10.37 -5.66
CA THR A 341 20.76 -11.77 -5.22
C THR A 341 19.33 -12.28 -5.21
N ALA A 342 18.34 -11.39 -5.04
CA ALA A 342 16.93 -11.73 -5.14
C ALA A 342 16.54 -12.32 -6.50
N PHE A 343 17.24 -11.94 -7.59
CA PHE A 343 16.99 -12.50 -8.92
C PHE A 343 17.37 -13.98 -9.06
N LYS A 344 18.13 -14.53 -8.10
CA LYS A 344 18.39 -15.98 -8.04
C LYS A 344 17.30 -16.74 -7.28
N ASP A 345 16.46 -16.03 -6.52
CA ASP A 345 15.35 -16.62 -5.76
C ASP A 345 14.14 -16.82 -6.68
N LYS A 346 13.76 -18.09 -6.91
CA LYS A 346 12.61 -18.46 -7.75
C LYS A 346 11.30 -17.84 -7.25
N LYS A 347 11.13 -17.67 -5.92
CA LYS A 347 9.92 -17.07 -5.32
C LYS A 347 9.83 -15.60 -5.71
N PHE A 348 10.94 -14.89 -5.61
CA PHE A 348 11.03 -13.48 -5.98
C PHE A 348 10.79 -13.28 -7.49
N MET A 349 11.45 -14.08 -8.34
CA MET A 349 11.32 -13.96 -9.79
C MET A 349 9.89 -14.23 -10.28
N THR A 350 9.23 -15.28 -9.77
CA THR A 350 7.85 -15.60 -10.17
C THR A 350 6.86 -14.54 -9.70
N LEU A 351 7.04 -13.97 -8.48
CA LEU A 351 6.21 -12.88 -8.01
C LEU A 351 6.44 -11.61 -8.84
N THR A 352 7.71 -11.25 -9.11
CA THR A 352 8.05 -10.07 -9.91
C THR A 352 7.50 -10.19 -11.34
N ALA A 353 7.53 -11.37 -11.95
CA ALA A 353 6.93 -11.61 -13.27
C ALA A 353 5.39 -11.46 -13.23
N ALA A 354 4.75 -11.92 -12.15
CA ALA A 354 3.32 -11.73 -11.96
C ALA A 354 2.95 -10.24 -11.79
N LEU A 355 3.72 -9.51 -10.98
CA LEU A 355 3.54 -8.06 -10.79
C LEU A 355 3.80 -7.28 -12.10
N PHE A 356 4.82 -7.67 -12.87
CA PHE A 356 5.10 -7.08 -14.17
C PHE A 356 3.90 -7.18 -15.12
N MET A 357 3.32 -8.38 -15.26
CA MET A 357 2.16 -8.58 -16.14
C MET A 357 0.90 -7.94 -15.58
N ASN A 358 0.75 -7.88 -14.26
CA ASN A 358 -0.36 -7.20 -13.61
C ASN A 358 -0.34 -5.69 -13.92
N GLU A 359 0.78 -5.02 -13.63
CA GLU A 359 0.93 -3.58 -13.90
C GLU A 359 0.86 -3.26 -15.39
N PHE A 360 1.42 -4.14 -16.25
CA PHE A 360 1.30 -4.04 -17.69
C PHE A 360 -0.17 -3.98 -18.13
N SER A 361 -1.00 -4.89 -17.65
CA SER A 361 -2.43 -4.94 -18.00
C SER A 361 -3.24 -3.81 -17.37
N LEU A 362 -2.94 -3.45 -16.11
CA LEU A 362 -3.60 -2.35 -15.41
C LEU A 362 -3.45 -1.03 -16.15
N LEU A 363 -2.22 -0.71 -16.57
CA LEU A 363 -1.96 0.55 -17.24
C LEU A 363 -2.73 0.68 -18.57
N ILE A 364 -2.89 -0.42 -19.32
CA ILE A 364 -3.71 -0.44 -20.54
C ILE A 364 -5.15 -0.04 -20.22
N VAL A 365 -5.78 -0.72 -19.26
CA VAL A 365 -7.18 -0.48 -18.90
C VAL A 365 -7.38 0.94 -18.38
N LEU A 366 -6.54 1.39 -17.43
CA LEU A 366 -6.65 2.71 -16.81
C LEU A 366 -6.48 3.85 -17.82
N THR A 367 -5.62 3.66 -18.82
CA THR A 367 -5.36 4.67 -19.84
C THR A 367 -6.44 4.70 -20.92
N TYR A 368 -6.78 3.55 -21.50
CA TYR A 368 -7.64 3.52 -22.68
C TYR A 368 -9.14 3.41 -22.40
N ILE A 369 -9.56 3.26 -21.15
CA ILE A 369 -11.00 3.14 -20.83
C ILE A 369 -11.80 4.38 -21.29
N ALA A 370 -11.22 5.58 -21.18
CA ALA A 370 -11.85 6.82 -21.63
C ALA A 370 -11.97 6.86 -23.16
N SER A 371 -10.87 6.58 -23.87
CA SER A 371 -10.82 6.56 -25.33
C SER A 371 -11.70 5.45 -25.91
N TYR A 372 -11.75 4.27 -25.27
CA TYR A 372 -12.68 3.19 -25.59
C TYR A 372 -14.14 3.65 -25.51
N ALA A 373 -14.50 4.31 -24.40
CA ALA A 373 -15.87 4.79 -24.20
C ALA A 373 -16.28 5.78 -25.29
N ILE A 374 -15.37 6.71 -25.65
CA ILE A 374 -15.61 7.72 -26.72
C ILE A 374 -15.80 7.01 -28.08
N ALA A 375 -14.96 6.03 -28.41
CA ALA A 375 -15.05 5.27 -29.66
C ALA A 375 -16.39 4.50 -29.79
N HIS A 376 -17.02 4.12 -28.65
CA HIS A 376 -18.33 3.47 -28.59
C HIS A 376 -19.49 4.47 -28.36
N GLY A 377 -19.29 5.76 -28.63
CA GLY A 377 -20.34 6.78 -28.63
C GLY A 377 -20.67 7.41 -27.28
N ALA A 378 -19.78 7.28 -26.29
CA ALA A 378 -19.89 8.07 -25.07
C ALA A 378 -19.39 9.50 -25.32
N THR A 379 -19.96 10.46 -24.60
CA THR A 379 -19.48 11.84 -24.63
C THR A 379 -18.15 11.95 -23.83
N ALA A 380 -17.33 12.94 -24.13
CA ALA A 380 -16.11 13.23 -23.35
C ALA A 380 -16.44 13.40 -21.86
N SER A 381 -17.57 14.01 -21.55
CA SER A 381 -18.09 14.16 -20.20
C SER A 381 -18.34 12.82 -19.48
N GLU A 382 -18.95 11.87 -20.18
CA GLU A 382 -19.20 10.54 -19.64
C GLU A 382 -17.91 9.76 -19.44
N SER A 383 -16.92 9.90 -20.34
CA SER A 383 -15.64 9.21 -20.23
C SER A 383 -14.84 9.65 -18.98
N TYR A 384 -14.84 10.94 -18.66
CA TYR A 384 -14.21 11.43 -17.43
C TYR A 384 -14.95 10.98 -16.15
N LEU A 385 -16.29 10.92 -16.22
CA LEU A 385 -17.09 10.38 -15.13
C LEU A 385 -16.76 8.89 -14.89
N MET A 386 -16.51 8.12 -15.95
CA MET A 386 -16.10 6.72 -15.84
C MET A 386 -14.78 6.55 -15.08
N ILE A 387 -13.77 7.39 -15.36
CA ILE A 387 -12.51 7.38 -14.59
C ILE A 387 -12.76 7.73 -13.11
N THR A 388 -13.64 8.68 -12.86
CA THR A 388 -14.03 9.07 -11.49
C THR A 388 -14.68 7.91 -10.75
N VAL A 389 -15.65 7.21 -11.38
CA VAL A 389 -16.35 6.05 -10.79
C VAL A 389 -15.37 4.91 -10.51
N LEU A 390 -14.43 4.66 -11.43
CA LEU A 390 -13.36 3.67 -11.25
C LEU A 390 -12.52 3.96 -9.98
N ASN A 391 -12.14 5.22 -9.77
CA ASN A 391 -11.37 5.61 -8.58
C ASN A 391 -12.19 5.57 -7.29
N ILE A 392 -13.50 5.90 -7.33
CA ILE A 392 -14.40 5.74 -6.18
C ILE A 392 -14.46 4.26 -5.78
N SER A 393 -14.74 3.37 -6.71
CA SER A 393 -14.76 1.93 -6.46
C SER A 393 -13.42 1.42 -5.95
N GLY A 394 -12.31 1.89 -6.55
CA GLY A 394 -10.96 1.57 -6.13
C GLY A 394 -10.61 1.98 -4.70
N THR A 395 -11.25 3.03 -4.18
CA THR A 395 -11.06 3.41 -2.77
C THR A 395 -11.52 2.27 -1.84
N PHE A 396 -12.69 1.68 -2.08
CA PHE A 396 -13.16 0.53 -1.30
C PHE A 396 -12.30 -0.71 -1.55
N GLY A 397 -11.82 -0.90 -2.79
CA GLY A 397 -10.93 -1.99 -3.17
C GLY A 397 -9.60 -2.02 -2.39
N LYS A 398 -9.06 -0.87 -2.00
CA LYS A 398 -7.84 -0.80 -1.19
C LYS A 398 -8.02 -1.34 0.24
N PHE A 399 -9.18 -1.10 0.86
CA PHE A 399 -9.41 -1.44 2.27
C PHE A 399 -10.02 -2.83 2.46
N ILE A 400 -11.10 -3.15 1.75
CA ILE A 400 -11.89 -4.35 2.00
C ILE A 400 -11.06 -5.63 1.75
N PRO A 401 -10.42 -5.84 0.57
CA PRO A 401 -9.61 -7.04 0.35
C PRO A 401 -8.37 -7.10 1.25
N SER A 402 -7.77 -5.95 1.60
CA SER A 402 -6.61 -5.89 2.50
C SER A 402 -6.98 -6.33 3.93
N TYR A 403 -8.19 -6.00 4.39
CA TYR A 403 -8.71 -6.50 5.66
C TYR A 403 -8.88 -8.03 5.63
N PHE A 404 -9.47 -8.57 4.57
CA PHE A 404 -9.63 -10.02 4.41
C PHE A 404 -8.31 -10.76 4.19
N ALA A 405 -7.29 -10.09 3.65
CA ALA A 405 -5.97 -10.66 3.45
C ALA A 405 -5.30 -11.08 4.77
N GLN A 406 -5.62 -10.42 5.89
CA GLN A 406 -5.14 -10.82 7.22
C GLN A 406 -5.66 -12.20 7.62
N LYS A 407 -6.88 -12.57 7.19
CA LYS A 407 -7.51 -13.87 7.53
C LYS A 407 -7.22 -14.96 6.51
N TYR A 408 -7.25 -14.62 5.23
CA TYR A 408 -7.15 -15.60 4.13
C TYR A 408 -5.77 -15.65 3.48
N GLY A 409 -4.87 -14.74 3.86
CA GLY A 409 -3.52 -14.62 3.30
C GLY A 409 -3.43 -13.69 2.10
N CYS A 410 -2.31 -12.94 2.01
CA CYS A 410 -2.10 -11.92 0.98
C CYS A 410 -2.06 -12.51 -0.43
N PHE A 411 -1.38 -13.66 -0.63
CA PHE A 411 -1.31 -14.33 -1.93
C PHE A 411 -2.67 -14.83 -2.42
N ASN A 412 -3.50 -15.37 -1.52
CA ASN A 412 -4.82 -15.88 -1.88
C ASN A 412 -5.74 -14.73 -2.33
N MET A 413 -5.70 -13.61 -1.60
CA MET A 413 -6.46 -12.42 -1.97
C MET A 413 -5.95 -11.78 -3.26
N MET A 414 -4.63 -11.73 -3.46
CA MET A 414 -4.03 -11.25 -4.72
C MET A 414 -4.50 -12.08 -5.92
N ILE A 415 -4.48 -13.42 -5.81
CA ILE A 415 -4.98 -14.31 -6.86
C ILE A 415 -6.47 -14.09 -7.11
N LEU A 416 -7.28 -14.02 -6.05
CA LEU A 416 -8.72 -13.80 -6.17
C LEU A 416 -9.02 -12.51 -6.94
N MET A 417 -8.36 -11.41 -6.59
CA MET A 417 -8.57 -10.13 -7.25
C MET A 417 -8.03 -10.12 -8.69
N SER A 418 -6.87 -10.72 -8.95
CA SER A 418 -6.33 -10.81 -10.30
C SER A 418 -7.18 -11.68 -11.23
N VAL A 419 -7.70 -12.81 -10.72
CA VAL A 419 -8.65 -13.67 -11.47
C VAL A 419 -9.97 -12.94 -11.73
N SER A 420 -10.49 -12.19 -10.73
CA SER A 420 -11.69 -11.34 -10.90
C SER A 420 -11.51 -10.37 -12.06
N MET A 421 -10.38 -9.63 -12.08
CA MET A 421 -10.05 -8.70 -13.17
C MET A 421 -10.03 -9.39 -14.55
N SER A 422 -9.47 -10.61 -14.63
CA SER A 422 -9.45 -11.37 -15.88
C SER A 422 -10.86 -11.75 -16.33
N ILE A 423 -11.70 -12.23 -15.40
CA ILE A 423 -13.10 -12.58 -15.68
C ILE A 423 -13.87 -11.34 -16.13
N GLU A 424 -13.71 -10.21 -15.45
CA GLU A 424 -14.37 -8.95 -15.79
C GLU A 424 -14.00 -8.48 -17.19
N CYS A 425 -12.74 -8.59 -17.58
CA CYS A 425 -12.28 -8.25 -18.93
C CYS A 425 -12.91 -9.16 -20.01
N PHE A 426 -12.88 -10.50 -19.81
CA PHE A 426 -13.37 -11.46 -20.81
C PHE A 426 -14.88 -11.56 -20.86
N VAL A 427 -15.57 -11.47 -19.72
CA VAL A 427 -17.01 -11.73 -19.62
C VAL A 427 -17.85 -10.47 -19.74
N ILE A 428 -17.32 -9.32 -19.30
CA ILE A 428 -18.08 -8.06 -19.30
C ILE A 428 -17.56 -7.10 -20.37
N TRP A 429 -16.25 -6.74 -20.30
CA TRP A 429 -15.73 -5.68 -21.17
C TRP A 429 -15.68 -6.11 -22.63
N LEU A 430 -15.09 -7.26 -22.94
CA LEU A 430 -14.91 -7.73 -24.32
C LEU A 430 -16.26 -7.95 -25.07
N PRO A 431 -17.25 -8.69 -24.52
CA PRO A 431 -18.48 -8.93 -25.26
C PRO A 431 -19.52 -7.82 -25.12
N PHE A 432 -19.57 -7.12 -24.00
CA PHE A 432 -20.66 -6.19 -23.66
C PHE A 432 -20.21 -4.74 -23.43
N GLY A 433 -18.92 -4.42 -23.54
CA GLY A 433 -18.37 -3.08 -23.27
C GLY A 433 -18.98 -1.96 -24.11
N LYS A 434 -19.51 -2.28 -25.30
CA LYS A 434 -20.27 -1.36 -26.15
C LYS A 434 -21.55 -0.82 -25.51
N TYR A 435 -22.11 -1.53 -24.52
CA TYR A 435 -23.31 -1.09 -23.81
C TYR A 435 -22.92 -0.30 -22.58
N LYS A 436 -23.38 0.95 -22.45
CA LYS A 436 -23.03 1.84 -21.34
C LYS A 436 -23.21 1.19 -19.96
N GLY A 437 -24.33 0.49 -19.73
CA GLY A 437 -24.59 -0.18 -18.45
C GLY A 437 -23.57 -1.27 -18.11
N ALA A 438 -23.19 -2.09 -19.09
CA ALA A 438 -22.17 -3.12 -18.90
C ALA A 438 -20.78 -2.50 -18.67
N LEU A 439 -20.46 -1.41 -19.38
CA LEU A 439 -19.21 -0.69 -19.20
C LEU A 439 -19.09 -0.07 -17.80
N TYR A 440 -20.15 0.55 -17.28
CA TYR A 440 -20.17 1.03 -15.90
C TYR A 440 -20.03 -0.10 -14.87
N THR A 441 -20.69 -1.25 -15.11
CA THR A 441 -20.55 -2.44 -14.26
C THR A 441 -19.10 -2.93 -14.26
N PHE A 442 -18.48 -3.03 -15.44
CA PHE A 442 -17.06 -3.37 -15.58
C PHE A 442 -16.18 -2.40 -14.78
N ILE A 443 -16.37 -1.09 -14.95
CA ILE A 443 -15.57 -0.05 -14.30
C ILE A 443 -15.65 -0.14 -12.77
N VAL A 444 -16.83 -0.41 -12.21
CA VAL A 444 -17.01 -0.56 -10.77
C VAL A 444 -16.31 -1.81 -10.25
N LEU A 445 -16.48 -2.95 -10.90
CA LEU A 445 -15.86 -4.21 -10.47
C LEU A 445 -14.35 -4.18 -10.67
N PHE A 446 -13.90 -3.78 -11.85
CA PHE A 446 -12.47 -3.67 -12.16
C PHE A 446 -11.77 -2.64 -11.28
N GLY A 447 -12.40 -1.49 -11.02
CA GLY A 447 -11.89 -0.46 -10.11
C GLY A 447 -11.66 -1.01 -8.72
N PHE A 448 -12.57 -1.82 -8.19
CA PHE A 448 -12.42 -2.49 -6.91
C PHE A 448 -11.26 -3.50 -6.92
N ALA A 449 -11.19 -4.36 -7.93
CA ALA A 449 -10.22 -5.44 -8.00
C ALA A 449 -8.77 -4.91 -8.22
N TYR A 450 -8.58 -3.94 -9.15
CA TYR A 450 -7.24 -3.38 -9.41
C TYR A 450 -6.65 -2.68 -8.20
N ALA A 451 -7.45 -1.90 -7.49
CA ALA A 451 -6.97 -1.17 -6.33
C ALA A 451 -6.59 -2.11 -5.17
N ALA A 452 -7.26 -3.26 -5.09
CA ALA A 452 -6.89 -4.33 -4.18
C ALA A 452 -5.53 -4.94 -4.52
N THR A 453 -5.26 -5.27 -5.80
CA THR A 453 -3.95 -5.81 -6.19
C THR A 453 -2.83 -4.82 -5.91
N TYR A 454 -3.06 -3.53 -6.15
CA TYR A 454 -2.10 -2.46 -5.84
C TYR A 454 -1.79 -2.38 -4.33
N SER A 455 -2.82 -2.43 -3.48
CA SER A 455 -2.68 -2.39 -2.03
C SER A 455 -1.98 -3.64 -1.46
N LEU A 456 -2.23 -4.82 -2.03
CA LEU A 456 -1.68 -6.09 -1.58
C LEU A 456 -0.24 -6.35 -2.05
N THR A 457 0.27 -5.61 -3.03
CA THR A 457 1.62 -5.82 -3.59
C THR A 457 2.71 -5.75 -2.52
N GLY A 458 2.66 -4.73 -1.66
CA GLY A 458 3.62 -4.59 -0.57
C GLY A 458 3.59 -5.76 0.41
N ALA A 459 2.41 -6.23 0.76
CA ALA A 459 2.23 -7.37 1.66
C ALA A 459 2.75 -8.68 1.03
N THR A 460 2.49 -8.93 -0.25
CA THR A 460 2.98 -10.14 -0.94
C THR A 460 4.50 -10.15 -1.08
N VAL A 461 5.15 -9.02 -1.36
CA VAL A 461 6.61 -8.92 -1.34
C VAL A 461 7.16 -9.13 0.08
N GLY A 462 6.45 -8.61 1.09
CA GLY A 462 6.79 -8.80 2.50
C GLY A 462 6.83 -10.27 2.90
N THR A 463 5.84 -11.08 2.47
CA THR A 463 5.75 -12.50 2.84
C THR A 463 6.88 -13.37 2.28
N ILE A 464 7.48 -13.00 1.15
CA ILE A 464 8.64 -13.72 0.57
C ILE A 464 9.99 -13.17 1.07
N THR A 465 9.98 -12.11 1.88
CA THR A 465 11.19 -11.46 2.37
C THR A 465 11.51 -11.94 3.78
N THR A 466 12.58 -12.74 3.91
CA THR A 466 12.97 -13.35 5.18
C THR A 466 13.51 -12.35 6.21
N LYS A 467 14.17 -11.28 5.75
CA LYS A 467 14.75 -10.25 6.64
C LYS A 467 14.06 -8.92 6.39
N THR A 468 13.49 -8.33 7.42
CA THR A 468 12.76 -7.04 7.34
C THR A 468 13.60 -5.91 6.74
N LYS A 469 14.90 -5.87 7.06
CA LYS A 469 15.84 -4.88 6.50
C LYS A 469 16.04 -4.97 4.98
N ASP A 470 15.77 -6.14 4.38
CA ASP A 470 15.91 -6.34 2.93
C ASP A 470 14.61 -6.05 2.17
N PHE A 471 13.50 -5.77 2.88
CA PHE A 471 12.19 -5.49 2.27
C PHE A 471 12.23 -4.33 1.28
N GLY A 472 12.79 -3.19 1.68
CA GLY A 472 12.89 -2.01 0.82
C GLY A 472 13.68 -2.27 -0.45
N LYS A 473 14.80 -3.01 -0.35
CA LYS A 473 15.62 -3.39 -1.51
C LYS A 473 14.88 -4.32 -2.46
N ARG A 474 14.21 -5.34 -1.94
CA ARG A 474 13.42 -6.28 -2.75
C ARG A 474 12.23 -5.61 -3.40
N TYR A 475 11.52 -4.78 -2.65
CA TYR A 475 10.39 -4.02 -3.16
C TYR A 475 10.82 -3.05 -4.28
N GLY A 476 11.88 -2.28 -4.07
CA GLY A 476 12.46 -1.39 -5.08
C GLY A 476 12.96 -2.13 -6.31
N SER A 477 13.64 -3.27 -6.13
CA SER A 477 14.11 -4.11 -7.25
C SER A 477 12.95 -4.70 -8.07
N ALA A 478 11.86 -5.11 -7.43
CA ALA A 478 10.66 -5.57 -8.12
C ALA A 478 10.03 -4.45 -8.96
N TYR A 479 9.83 -3.26 -8.37
CA TYR A 479 9.24 -2.14 -9.10
C TYR A 479 10.14 -1.57 -10.20
N ALA A 480 11.46 -1.68 -10.08
CA ALA A 480 12.37 -1.34 -11.17
C ALA A 480 12.17 -2.23 -12.40
N ILE A 481 11.84 -3.53 -12.20
CA ILE A 481 11.49 -4.41 -13.34
C ILE A 481 10.08 -4.09 -13.86
N VAL A 482 9.13 -3.90 -12.95
CA VAL A 482 7.74 -3.58 -13.28
C VAL A 482 7.65 -2.30 -14.13
N SER A 483 8.52 -1.32 -13.87
CA SER A 483 8.57 -0.07 -14.65
C SER A 483 8.81 -0.30 -16.15
N PHE A 484 9.59 -1.31 -16.53
CA PHE A 484 9.75 -1.70 -17.94
C PHE A 484 8.47 -2.26 -18.55
N GLY A 485 7.64 -2.95 -17.75
CA GLY A 485 6.29 -3.36 -18.17
C GLY A 485 5.44 -2.15 -18.53
N ASN A 486 5.44 -1.13 -17.69
CA ASN A 486 4.72 0.12 -17.94
C ASN A 486 5.27 0.88 -19.16
N LEU A 487 6.59 0.82 -19.39
CA LEU A 487 7.20 1.45 -20.56
C LEU A 487 6.67 0.91 -21.89
N ILE A 488 6.47 -0.40 -21.98
CA ILE A 488 6.11 -1.05 -23.25
C ILE A 488 4.62 -1.33 -23.39
N SER A 489 3.84 -1.28 -22.31
CA SER A 489 2.42 -1.68 -22.29
C SER A 489 1.55 -0.82 -23.21
N LEU A 490 1.63 0.50 -23.09
CA LEU A 490 0.78 1.42 -23.87
C LEU A 490 1.17 1.48 -25.35
N PRO A 491 2.44 1.59 -25.74
CA PRO A 491 2.82 1.54 -27.16
C PRO A 491 2.41 0.24 -27.85
N ILE A 492 2.54 -0.91 -27.18
CA ILE A 492 2.11 -2.19 -27.72
C ILE A 492 0.58 -2.22 -27.86
N SER A 493 -0.15 -1.85 -26.82
CA SER A 493 -1.62 -1.85 -26.87
C SER A 493 -2.16 -0.79 -27.85
N GLY A 494 -1.50 0.37 -27.94
CA GLY A 494 -1.83 1.42 -28.91
C GLY A 494 -1.63 1.00 -30.36
N SER A 495 -0.75 0.03 -30.64
CA SER A 495 -0.55 -0.49 -32.00
C SER A 495 -1.75 -1.27 -32.55
N PHE A 496 -2.66 -1.74 -31.68
CA PHE A 496 -3.91 -2.35 -32.09
C PHE A 496 -4.95 -1.30 -32.53
N ILE A 497 -4.75 -0.02 -32.20
CA ILE A 497 -5.71 1.07 -32.48
C ILE A 497 -5.20 1.86 -33.69
N VAL A 498 -5.38 1.28 -34.89
CA VAL A 498 -4.84 1.87 -36.13
C VAL A 498 -5.73 3.00 -36.66
N ASN A 499 -7.01 2.75 -36.82
CA ASN A 499 -7.98 3.67 -37.40
C ASN A 499 -8.89 4.33 -36.36
N ARG A 500 -8.62 4.10 -35.07
CA ARG A 500 -9.45 4.59 -33.95
C ARG A 500 -10.92 4.16 -34.02
N THR A 501 -11.19 3.05 -34.70
CA THR A 501 -12.53 2.48 -34.81
C THR A 501 -12.90 1.70 -33.55
N ALA A 502 -14.21 1.52 -33.31
CA ALA A 502 -14.67 0.68 -32.21
C ALA A 502 -14.05 -0.74 -32.26
N HIS A 503 -13.92 -1.31 -33.47
CA HIS A 503 -13.31 -2.62 -33.67
C HIS A 503 -11.82 -2.67 -33.28
N ASP A 504 -11.06 -1.61 -33.55
CA ASP A 504 -9.65 -1.52 -33.14
C ASP A 504 -9.53 -1.54 -31.61
N TYR A 505 -10.41 -0.82 -30.92
CA TYR A 505 -10.48 -0.85 -29.46
C TYR A 505 -10.92 -2.20 -28.90
N ASP A 506 -11.80 -2.95 -29.58
CA ASP A 506 -12.17 -4.30 -29.17
C ASP A 506 -10.97 -5.26 -29.26
N ASN A 507 -10.11 -5.13 -30.28
CA ASN A 507 -8.86 -5.88 -30.41
C ASN A 507 -7.88 -5.54 -29.26
N MET A 508 -7.76 -4.28 -28.92
CA MET A 508 -6.96 -3.84 -27.76
C MET A 508 -7.51 -4.42 -26.44
N VAL A 509 -8.83 -4.47 -26.27
CA VAL A 509 -9.48 -5.07 -25.09
C VAL A 509 -9.18 -6.56 -25.00
N ALA A 510 -9.23 -7.30 -26.13
CA ALA A 510 -8.85 -8.72 -26.15
C ALA A 510 -7.40 -8.94 -25.73
N PHE A 511 -6.50 -8.07 -26.16
CA PHE A 511 -5.10 -8.07 -25.73
C PHE A 511 -4.97 -7.79 -24.23
N ALA A 512 -5.62 -6.75 -23.70
CA ALA A 512 -5.62 -6.42 -22.29
C ALA A 512 -6.17 -7.55 -21.41
N ALA A 513 -7.28 -8.19 -21.84
CA ALA A 513 -7.87 -9.35 -21.16
C ALA A 513 -6.88 -10.54 -21.10
N SER A 514 -6.16 -10.79 -22.21
CA SER A 514 -5.16 -11.85 -22.29
C SER A 514 -3.97 -11.61 -21.34
N THR A 515 -3.51 -10.36 -21.24
CA THR A 515 -2.43 -9.99 -20.30
C THR A 515 -2.88 -10.07 -18.85
N CYS A 516 -4.13 -9.70 -18.51
CA CYS A 516 -4.72 -9.93 -17.19
C CYS A 516 -4.77 -11.42 -16.83
N ALA A 517 -5.17 -12.29 -17.78
CA ALA A 517 -5.19 -13.73 -17.56
C ALA A 517 -3.79 -14.30 -17.30
N LEU A 518 -2.80 -13.83 -18.07
CA LEU A 518 -1.41 -14.22 -17.87
C LEU A 518 -0.90 -13.80 -16.48
N ALA A 519 -1.22 -12.58 -16.04
CA ALA A 519 -0.91 -12.11 -14.68
C ALA A 519 -1.50 -13.04 -13.61
N SER A 520 -2.77 -13.42 -13.76
CA SER A 520 -3.47 -14.32 -12.83
C SER A 520 -2.80 -15.70 -12.75
N ILE A 521 -2.42 -16.26 -13.91
CA ILE A 521 -1.69 -17.53 -13.98
C ILE A 521 -0.33 -17.41 -13.27
N LEU A 522 0.40 -16.31 -13.49
CA LEU A 522 1.69 -16.08 -12.86
C LEU A 522 1.58 -15.91 -11.33
N PHE A 523 0.51 -15.28 -10.81
CA PHE A 523 0.26 -15.22 -9.36
C PHE A 523 -0.01 -16.62 -8.78
N ILE A 524 -0.75 -17.47 -9.49
CA ILE A 524 -0.97 -18.86 -9.08
C ILE A 524 0.35 -19.63 -9.04
N VAL A 525 1.18 -19.47 -10.08
CA VAL A 525 2.53 -20.07 -10.14
C VAL A 525 3.41 -19.54 -9.01
N SER A 526 3.40 -18.23 -8.76
CA SER A 526 4.16 -17.61 -7.68
C SER A 526 3.77 -18.18 -6.32
N ARG A 527 2.47 -18.28 -6.04
CA ARG A 527 1.98 -18.92 -4.82
C ARG A 527 2.45 -20.38 -4.71
N TYR A 528 2.41 -21.13 -5.81
CA TYR A 528 2.88 -22.52 -5.82
C TYR A 528 4.37 -22.63 -5.48
N THR A 529 5.21 -21.70 -5.93
CA THR A 529 6.65 -21.69 -5.58
C THR A 529 6.90 -21.35 -4.10
N VAL A 530 5.97 -20.62 -3.45
CA VAL A 530 6.10 -20.22 -2.04
C VAL A 530 5.63 -21.33 -1.11
N VAL A 531 4.47 -21.95 -1.39
CA VAL A 531 3.73 -22.85 -0.46
C VAL A 531 3.67 -24.30 -0.96
N GLY A 532 3.99 -24.54 -2.22
CA GLY A 532 3.77 -25.84 -2.87
C GLY A 532 2.29 -26.14 -3.08
N LYS A 533 1.90 -27.41 -2.99
CA LYS A 533 0.53 -27.89 -3.28
C LYS A 533 -0.51 -27.59 -2.17
N LYS A 534 -0.12 -26.94 -1.07
CA LYS A 534 -1.03 -26.68 0.05
C LYS A 534 -2.01 -25.54 -0.27
N VAL A 535 -3.26 -25.85 -0.57
CA VAL A 535 -4.28 -24.89 -1.01
C VAL A 535 -4.83 -24.03 0.15
N ARG A 536 -4.95 -24.60 1.35
CA ARG A 536 -5.59 -23.95 2.51
C ARG A 536 -4.63 -23.27 3.49
N VAL A 537 -3.48 -22.82 3.03
CA VAL A 537 -2.54 -22.07 3.88
C VAL A 537 -2.75 -20.58 3.62
N ALA A 538 -3.04 -19.84 4.68
CA ALA A 538 -3.09 -18.37 4.65
C ALA A 538 -1.66 -17.85 4.63
N ILE A 539 -1.23 -17.23 3.53
CA ILE A 539 0.07 -16.59 3.34
C ILE A 539 -0.12 -15.23 2.70
#